data_9dc0658844cc2573404468dd60528225
#
_entry.id   9dc0658844cc2573404468dd60528225
#
_cell.length_a   1.000
_cell.length_b   1.000
_cell.length_c   1.000
_cell.angle_alpha   90.00
_cell.angle_beta   90.00
_cell.angle_gamma   90.00
#
_symmetry.space_group_name_H-M   'P 1'
#
loop_
_entity.id
_entity.type
_entity.pdbx_description
1 polymer ?
#
loop_
_entity_poly.entity_id
_entity_poly.type
_entity_poly.pdbx_seq_one_letter_code
_entity_poly.pdbx_strand_id
1 'polypeptide(L)'
;MMKKAAFKWIAAFLLFLNLFPLMAEAKADIPDPAGDIYVQDFAGLLSSEQKAELNKLGRNLDDATTAQVAVLTVDTLDGTSIEEYSNEAFREYGIGSEEEDNGVLLVIAVDDQAVRIEVGYGLEGALPDGKVGRILDEY
;
A
#
# COMPACT_ATOMS: atom_id res chain seq x y z
N MET A 1 22.10 -55.13 -4.94
CA MET A 1 20.71 -55.01 -4.44
C MET A 1 20.44 -53.74 -3.71
N MET A 2 21.38 -53.11 -3.00
CA MET A 2 21.16 -51.82 -2.29
C MET A 2 20.96 -50.60 -3.21
N LYS A 3 21.47 -50.62 -4.43
CA LYS A 3 21.35 -49.49 -5.40
C LYS A 3 19.93 -49.28 -5.95
N LYS A 4 19.09 -50.33 -6.00
CA LYS A 4 17.70 -50.22 -6.49
C LYS A 4 16.73 -49.63 -5.47
N ALA A 5 16.99 -49.88 -4.18
CA ALA A 5 16.16 -49.30 -3.11
C ALA A 5 16.44 -47.81 -2.91
N ALA A 6 17.69 -47.38 -2.95
CA ALA A 6 18.10 -45.98 -2.86
C ALA A 6 17.50 -45.14 -4.02
N PHE A 7 17.48 -45.69 -5.24
CA PHE A 7 16.90 -45.04 -6.40
C PHE A 7 15.37 -44.79 -6.25
N LYS A 8 14.65 -45.74 -5.66
CA LYS A 8 13.20 -45.60 -5.39
C LYS A 8 12.90 -44.50 -4.37
N TRP A 9 13.75 -44.37 -3.36
CA TRP A 9 13.60 -43.33 -2.34
C TRP A 9 13.97 -41.93 -2.87
N ILE A 10 14.97 -41.84 -3.73
CA ILE A 10 15.35 -40.58 -4.40
C ILE A 10 14.25 -40.14 -5.36
N ALA A 11 13.66 -41.07 -6.13
CA ALA A 11 12.54 -40.76 -7.02
C ALA A 11 11.28 -40.30 -6.24
N ALA A 12 10.97 -40.92 -5.09
CA ALA A 12 9.88 -40.52 -4.21
C ALA A 12 10.12 -39.12 -3.59
N PHE A 13 11.38 -38.84 -3.20
CA PHE A 13 11.76 -37.54 -2.65
C PHE A 13 11.68 -36.42 -3.69
N LEU A 14 12.10 -36.69 -4.94
CA LEU A 14 11.98 -35.76 -6.05
C LEU A 14 10.53 -35.52 -6.46
N LEU A 15 9.65 -36.52 -6.34
CA LEU A 15 8.23 -36.38 -6.59
C LEU A 15 7.53 -35.54 -5.52
N PHE A 16 8.00 -35.65 -4.26
CA PHE A 16 7.46 -34.86 -3.14
C PHE A 16 7.86 -33.38 -3.21
N LEU A 17 8.99 -33.06 -3.83
CA LEU A 17 9.47 -31.68 -4.01
C LEU A 17 8.62 -30.87 -5.01
N ASN A 18 7.87 -31.57 -5.89
CA ASN A 18 6.99 -30.91 -6.86
C ASN A 18 5.56 -30.63 -6.33
N LEU A 19 5.24 -31.04 -5.08
CA LEU A 19 3.95 -30.80 -4.46
C LEU A 19 3.90 -29.52 -3.57
N PHE A 20 5.00 -28.77 -3.50
CA PHE A 20 4.92 -27.44 -2.94
C PHE A 20 4.28 -26.52 -3.97
N PRO A 21 3.03 -26.09 -3.77
CA PRO A 21 2.49 -25.01 -4.60
C PRO A 21 3.42 -23.82 -4.42
N LEU A 22 3.97 -23.35 -5.52
CA LEU A 22 4.59 -22.03 -5.57
C LEU A 22 3.45 -21.06 -5.19
N MET A 23 3.38 -20.67 -3.93
CA MET A 23 2.51 -19.60 -3.50
C MET A 23 3.01 -18.37 -4.25
N ALA A 24 2.43 -18.09 -5.41
CA ALA A 24 2.56 -16.78 -6.02
C ALA A 24 1.94 -15.81 -5.01
N GLU A 25 2.76 -14.99 -4.39
CA GLU A 25 2.27 -13.84 -3.63
C GLU A 25 1.39 -13.05 -4.61
N ALA A 26 0.10 -12.95 -4.29
CA ALA A 26 -0.81 -12.16 -5.09
C ALA A 26 -0.35 -10.70 -4.93
N LYS A 27 0.23 -10.16 -6.00
CA LYS A 27 0.57 -8.74 -6.05
C LYS A 27 -0.72 -7.94 -5.87
N ALA A 28 -0.68 -6.92 -5.01
CA ALA A 28 -1.80 -6.02 -4.83
C ALA A 28 -2.19 -5.38 -6.18
N ASP A 29 -3.49 -5.34 -6.50
CA ASP A 29 -4.00 -4.65 -7.68
C ASP A 29 -4.22 -3.17 -7.32
N ILE A 30 -3.17 -2.37 -7.51
CA ILE A 30 -3.22 -0.94 -7.24
C ILE A 30 -3.78 -0.24 -8.49
N PRO A 31 -4.89 0.49 -8.39
CA PRO A 31 -5.44 1.20 -9.53
C PRO A 31 -4.50 2.33 -9.98
N ASP A 32 -4.38 2.52 -11.29
CA ASP A 32 -3.60 3.63 -11.85
C ASP A 32 -4.14 4.97 -11.35
N PRO A 33 -3.27 5.92 -10.97
CA PRO A 33 -3.71 7.22 -10.49
C PRO A 33 -4.43 8.01 -11.59
N ALA A 34 -5.53 8.65 -11.23
CA ALA A 34 -6.35 9.44 -12.14
C ALA A 34 -6.42 10.91 -11.68
N GLY A 35 -6.07 11.84 -12.56
CA GLY A 35 -6.07 13.27 -12.25
C GLY A 35 -4.95 13.68 -11.30
N ASP A 36 -5.26 14.57 -10.36
CA ASP A 36 -4.29 15.06 -9.37
C ASP A 36 -3.95 13.93 -8.37
N ILE A 37 -2.68 13.77 -8.06
CA ILE A 37 -2.19 12.69 -7.18
C ILE A 37 -2.73 12.75 -5.74
N TYR A 38 -3.15 13.94 -5.30
CA TYR A 38 -3.55 14.16 -3.90
C TYR A 38 -4.84 13.45 -3.50
N VAL A 39 -5.73 13.15 -4.46
CA VAL A 39 -7.01 12.48 -4.18
C VAL A 39 -7.33 11.42 -5.23
N GLN A 40 -7.24 10.17 -4.83
CA GLN A 40 -7.55 8.99 -5.61
C GLN A 40 -8.74 8.25 -4.96
N ASP A 41 -9.95 8.72 -5.28
CA ASP A 41 -11.19 8.24 -4.64
C ASP A 41 -11.93 7.23 -5.52
N PHE A 42 -11.43 5.99 -5.57
CA PHE A 42 -12.03 4.92 -6.36
C PHE A 42 -13.27 4.31 -5.69
N ALA A 43 -13.35 4.37 -4.36
CA ALA A 43 -14.54 3.93 -3.63
C ALA A 43 -15.70 4.94 -3.63
N GLY A 44 -15.48 6.15 -4.15
CA GLY A 44 -16.52 7.17 -4.23
C GLY A 44 -17.00 7.69 -2.86
N LEU A 45 -16.10 7.79 -1.89
CA LEU A 45 -16.40 8.25 -0.53
C LEU A 45 -16.56 9.76 -0.42
N LEU A 46 -15.93 10.50 -1.34
CA LEU A 46 -15.81 11.94 -1.26
C LEU A 46 -16.75 12.64 -2.25
N SER A 47 -17.39 13.74 -1.82
CA SER A 47 -18.11 14.62 -2.73
C SER A 47 -17.13 15.37 -3.65
N SER A 48 -17.67 15.97 -4.73
CA SER A 48 -16.87 16.78 -5.65
C SER A 48 -16.23 17.98 -4.95
N GLU A 49 -16.92 18.58 -4.00
CA GLU A 49 -16.43 19.70 -3.20
C GLU A 49 -15.29 19.28 -2.28
N GLN A 50 -15.43 18.13 -1.61
CA GLN A 50 -14.39 17.56 -0.74
C GLN A 50 -13.13 17.23 -1.54
N LYS A 51 -13.29 16.60 -2.72
CA LYS A 51 -12.15 16.32 -3.62
C LYS A 51 -11.43 17.61 -4.05
N ALA A 52 -12.19 18.64 -4.42
CA ALA A 52 -11.61 19.91 -4.82
C ALA A 52 -10.86 20.60 -3.67
N GLU A 53 -11.41 20.56 -2.46
CA GLU A 53 -10.79 21.11 -1.26
C GLU A 53 -9.50 20.37 -0.90
N LEU A 54 -9.52 19.02 -0.87
CA LEU A 54 -8.36 18.20 -0.56
C LEU A 54 -7.25 18.35 -1.62
N ASN A 55 -7.61 18.40 -2.91
CA ASN A 55 -6.66 18.67 -3.97
C ASN A 55 -5.99 20.04 -3.81
N LYS A 56 -6.77 21.07 -3.44
CA LYS A 56 -6.23 22.40 -3.17
C LYS A 56 -5.29 22.42 -1.98
N LEU A 57 -5.66 21.74 -0.87
CA LEU A 57 -4.82 21.63 0.31
C LEU A 57 -3.52 20.88 0.01
N GLY A 58 -3.60 19.76 -0.69
CA GLY A 58 -2.44 18.95 -1.08
C GLY A 58 -1.48 19.76 -1.96
N ARG A 59 -2.00 20.45 -2.97
CA ARG A 59 -1.19 21.30 -3.86
C ARG A 59 -0.53 22.45 -3.11
N ASN A 60 -1.25 23.14 -2.24
CA ASN A 60 -0.70 24.22 -1.45
C ASN A 60 0.42 23.76 -0.52
N LEU A 61 0.28 22.56 0.07
CA LEU A 61 1.30 21.97 0.93
C LEU A 61 2.55 21.62 0.12
N ASP A 62 2.37 20.96 -1.03
CA ASP A 62 3.46 20.60 -1.93
C ASP A 62 4.22 21.84 -2.43
N ASP A 63 3.52 22.87 -2.91
CA ASP A 63 4.10 24.12 -3.35
C ASP A 63 4.89 24.85 -2.25
N ALA A 64 4.45 24.74 -1.00
CA ALA A 64 5.07 25.42 0.14
C ALA A 64 6.23 24.63 0.76
N THR A 65 6.23 23.30 0.68
CA THR A 65 7.12 22.44 1.48
C THR A 65 7.76 21.31 0.70
N THR A 66 7.35 21.06 -0.54
CA THR A 66 7.67 19.86 -1.33
C THR A 66 7.12 18.54 -0.77
N ALA A 67 6.52 18.56 0.43
CA ALA A 67 5.87 17.39 1.00
C ALA A 67 4.52 17.11 0.32
N GLN A 68 4.27 15.85 0.02
CA GLN A 68 3.02 15.43 -0.63
C GLN A 68 2.17 14.60 0.33
N VAL A 69 0.90 14.95 0.45
CA VAL A 69 -0.11 14.19 1.18
C VAL A 69 -1.20 13.77 0.20
N ALA A 70 -1.44 12.48 0.10
CA ALA A 70 -2.43 11.89 -0.78
C ALA A 70 -3.41 10.99 -0.03
N VAL A 71 -4.61 10.86 -0.59
CA VAL A 71 -5.66 9.95 -0.11
C VAL A 71 -5.99 8.96 -1.21
N LEU A 72 -6.02 7.68 -0.88
CA LEU A 72 -6.48 6.59 -1.74
C LEU A 72 -7.66 5.88 -1.07
N THR A 73 -8.79 5.85 -1.74
CA THR A 73 -9.93 5.02 -1.31
C THR A 73 -10.19 3.92 -2.32
N VAL A 74 -10.38 2.71 -1.84
CA VAL A 74 -10.70 1.52 -2.64
C VAL A 74 -11.82 0.72 -2.01
N ASP A 75 -12.54 -0.06 -2.81
CA ASP A 75 -13.58 -0.92 -2.28
C ASP A 75 -12.99 -2.07 -1.46
N THR A 76 -11.97 -2.75 -1.98
CA THR A 76 -11.35 -3.92 -1.35
C THR A 76 -9.84 -3.95 -1.56
N LEU A 77 -9.15 -4.67 -0.69
CA LEU A 77 -7.73 -5.00 -0.80
C LEU A 77 -7.45 -6.31 -1.56
N ASP A 78 -8.50 -6.98 -2.04
CA ASP A 78 -8.43 -8.26 -2.77
C ASP A 78 -7.61 -9.35 -2.03
N GLY A 79 -7.72 -9.39 -0.70
CA GLY A 79 -7.06 -10.36 0.15
C GLY A 79 -5.62 -10.01 0.54
N THR A 80 -5.10 -8.87 0.10
CA THR A 80 -3.80 -8.32 0.55
C THR A 80 -3.96 -7.65 1.92
N SER A 81 -2.90 -7.60 2.74
CA SER A 81 -2.94 -6.84 3.97
C SER A 81 -2.94 -5.33 3.71
N ILE A 82 -3.51 -4.54 4.61
CA ILE A 82 -3.52 -3.07 4.46
C ILE A 82 -2.09 -2.50 4.48
N GLU A 83 -1.18 -3.11 5.21
CA GLU A 83 0.23 -2.73 5.28
C GLU A 83 0.93 -2.92 3.94
N GLU A 84 0.76 -4.09 3.34
CA GLU A 84 1.37 -4.42 2.05
C GLU A 84 0.76 -3.57 0.93
N TYR A 85 -0.56 -3.47 0.89
CA TYR A 85 -1.28 -2.66 -0.08
C TYR A 85 -0.87 -1.19 -0.04
N SER A 86 -0.82 -0.59 1.17
CA SER A 86 -0.44 0.81 1.35
C SER A 86 1.01 1.09 0.96
N ASN A 87 1.92 0.18 1.31
CA ASN A 87 3.33 0.29 0.96
C ASN A 87 3.55 0.19 -0.56
N GLU A 88 2.84 -0.72 -1.23
CA GLU A 88 2.91 -0.87 -2.68
C GLU A 88 2.32 0.34 -3.39
N ALA A 89 1.12 0.79 -2.98
CA ALA A 89 0.48 1.99 -3.51
C ALA A 89 1.34 3.25 -3.34
N PHE A 90 1.94 3.41 -2.16
CA PHE A 90 2.84 4.52 -1.86
C PHE A 90 4.02 4.59 -2.84
N ARG A 91 4.61 3.44 -3.15
CA ARG A 91 5.74 3.35 -4.10
C ARG A 91 5.30 3.51 -5.55
N GLU A 92 4.19 2.89 -5.96
CA GLU A 92 3.69 2.98 -7.33
C GLU A 92 3.24 4.39 -7.69
N TYR A 93 2.63 5.10 -6.75
CA TYR A 93 2.22 6.48 -6.95
C TYR A 93 3.39 7.49 -6.84
N GLY A 94 4.52 7.06 -6.29
CA GLY A 94 5.68 7.94 -6.12
C GLY A 94 5.37 9.14 -5.22
N ILE A 95 4.66 8.92 -4.11
CA ILE A 95 4.25 10.00 -3.20
C ILE A 95 5.46 10.59 -2.49
N GLY A 96 5.61 11.91 -2.58
CA GLY A 96 6.76 12.65 -2.06
C GLY A 96 7.91 12.78 -3.05
N SER A 97 8.98 13.46 -2.64
CA SER A 97 10.19 13.55 -3.44
C SER A 97 11.14 12.37 -3.17
N GLU A 98 11.81 11.86 -4.20
CA GLU A 98 12.79 10.77 -4.05
C GLU A 98 13.99 11.17 -3.17
N GLU A 99 14.31 12.47 -3.12
CA GLU A 99 15.43 12.98 -2.32
C GLU A 99 15.09 13.16 -0.85
N GLU A 100 13.85 13.53 -0.53
CA GLU A 100 13.42 13.91 0.81
C GLU A 100 12.55 12.85 1.49
N ASP A 101 12.04 11.87 0.77
CA ASP A 101 11.11 10.85 1.27
C ASP A 101 9.96 11.45 2.10
N ASN A 102 9.41 12.55 1.61
CA ASN A 102 8.49 13.42 2.34
C ASN A 102 7.03 13.25 1.91
N GLY A 103 6.63 12.03 1.63
CA GLY A 103 5.26 11.68 1.27
C GLY A 103 4.46 11.13 2.44
N VAL A 104 3.13 11.28 2.36
CA VAL A 104 2.14 10.66 3.25
C VAL A 104 0.99 10.15 2.39
N LEU A 105 0.58 8.90 2.59
CA LEU A 105 -0.56 8.29 1.92
C LEU A 105 -1.56 7.76 2.94
N LEU A 106 -2.78 8.28 2.93
CA LEU A 106 -3.91 7.70 3.65
C LEU A 106 -4.62 6.70 2.72
N VAL A 107 -4.70 5.45 3.12
CA VAL A 107 -5.45 4.39 2.41
C VAL A 107 -6.68 4.00 3.21
N ILE A 108 -7.84 3.96 2.55
CA ILE A 108 -9.11 3.51 3.11
C ILE A 108 -9.67 2.41 2.21
N ALA A 109 -9.84 1.21 2.77
CA ALA A 109 -10.49 0.07 2.11
C ALA A 109 -11.85 -0.20 2.78
N VAL A 110 -12.92 0.03 2.03
CA VAL A 110 -14.29 0.09 2.57
C VAL A 110 -14.78 -1.28 3.02
N ASP A 111 -14.72 -2.27 2.14
CA ASP A 111 -15.23 -3.61 2.40
C ASP A 111 -14.41 -4.36 3.44
N ASP A 112 -13.10 -4.09 3.49
CA ASP A 112 -12.18 -4.66 4.48
C ASP A 112 -12.23 -3.93 5.82
N GLN A 113 -12.92 -2.78 5.90
CA GLN A 113 -12.98 -1.92 7.09
C GLN A 113 -11.57 -1.59 7.61
N ALA A 114 -10.66 -1.31 6.70
CA ALA A 114 -9.28 -1.07 7.01
C ALA A 114 -8.86 0.35 6.61
N VAL A 115 -8.03 0.96 7.45
CA VAL A 115 -7.44 2.27 7.21
C VAL A 115 -5.98 2.28 7.64
N ARG A 116 -5.13 2.95 6.88
CA ARG A 116 -3.71 3.10 7.18
C ARG A 116 -3.17 4.42 6.68
N ILE A 117 -2.25 4.99 7.42
CA ILE A 117 -1.40 6.10 6.97
C ILE A 117 0.02 5.56 6.77
N GLU A 118 0.50 5.62 5.55
CA GLU A 118 1.89 5.35 5.21
C GLU A 118 2.67 6.65 5.19
N VAL A 119 3.83 6.70 5.84
CA VAL A 119 4.64 7.90 6.01
C VAL A 119 6.02 7.66 5.43
N GLY A 120 6.48 8.56 4.55
CA GLY A 120 7.83 8.53 4.01
C GLY A 120 8.88 8.74 5.11
N TYR A 121 10.04 8.14 4.91
CA TYR A 121 11.12 8.12 5.89
C TYR A 121 11.55 9.53 6.34
N GLY A 122 11.53 10.51 5.43
CA GLY A 122 11.88 11.90 5.72
C GLY A 122 10.91 12.62 6.66
N LEU A 123 9.71 12.08 6.87
CA LEU A 123 8.69 12.66 7.75
C LEU A 123 8.49 11.90 9.08
N GLU A 124 9.24 10.83 9.33
CA GLU A 124 9.10 10.06 10.58
C GLU A 124 9.35 10.89 11.83
N GLY A 125 10.21 11.90 11.75
CA GLY A 125 10.45 12.85 12.84
C GLY A 125 9.26 13.77 13.14
N ALA A 126 8.50 14.18 12.12
CA ALA A 126 7.31 15.02 12.24
C ALA A 126 6.03 14.22 12.51
N LEU A 127 5.95 13.01 11.93
CA LEU A 127 4.83 12.09 12.02
C LEU A 127 5.30 10.70 12.51
N PRO A 128 5.77 10.58 13.76
CA PRO A 128 6.13 9.28 14.31
C PRO A 128 4.88 8.39 14.49
N ASP A 129 5.07 7.07 14.51
CA ASP A 129 3.99 6.07 14.57
C ASP A 129 2.96 6.35 15.66
N GLY A 130 3.39 6.79 16.82
CA GLY A 130 2.49 7.14 17.92
C GLY A 130 1.60 8.35 17.63
N LYS A 131 2.03 9.27 16.78
CA LYS A 131 1.22 10.41 16.32
C LYS A 131 0.23 9.98 15.24
N VAL A 132 0.69 9.15 14.31
CA VAL A 132 -0.15 8.54 13.28
C VAL A 132 -1.28 7.71 13.91
N GLY A 133 -0.96 6.87 14.89
CA GLY A 133 -1.96 6.10 15.64
C GLY A 133 -3.02 6.99 16.28
N ARG A 134 -2.62 8.08 16.94
CA ARG A 134 -3.60 9.03 17.53
C ARG A 134 -4.50 9.69 16.49
N ILE A 135 -3.98 10.05 15.33
CA ILE A 135 -4.80 10.61 14.24
C ILE A 135 -5.87 9.60 13.81
N LEU A 136 -5.50 8.33 13.65
CA LEU A 136 -6.45 7.28 13.26
C LEU A 136 -7.48 6.94 14.34
N ASP A 137 -7.13 7.14 15.61
CA ASP A 137 -8.02 6.88 16.75
C ASP A 137 -9.02 8.03 17.01
N GLU A 138 -8.68 9.25 16.61
CA GLU A 138 -9.49 10.46 16.87
C GLU A 138 -10.54 10.71 15.77
N TYR A 139 -10.34 10.19 14.57
CA TYR A 139 -11.18 10.44 13.37
C TYR A 139 -11.62 9.14 12.68
#